data_e0b8402c3d41bce9b3f9464331a7c1cb
#
_entry.id   e0b8402c3d41bce9b3f9464331a7c1cb
#
_cell.length_a   1.000
_cell.length_b   1.000
_cell.length_c   1.000
_cell.angle_alpha   90.00
_cell.angle_beta   90.00
_cell.angle_gamma   90.00
#
_symmetry.space_group_name_H-M   'P 1'
#
loop_
_entity.id
_entity.type
_entity.pdbx_description
1 polymer ?
#
loop_
_entity_poly.entity_id
_entity_poly.type
_entity_poly.pdbx_seq_one_letter_code
_entity_poly.pdbx_strand_id
1 'polypeptide(L)'
;MDQVRKHYRGIEKLSDNPFLNLYHIDALGRDGTPFHYYFASRNGEKEIKHRTHSMRPEGMAVYAVTEDGEKLVLVRQYRYPMDDYLYELPAGLIEPGETPEEAACREMEEETGWKLSVYEGGEPAFRRGFFLAQGLTDESGSMIFGTVTEFVGQRMENTEDIRVV
;
A
#
# COMPACT_ATOMS: atom_id res chain seq x y z
N MET A 1 -4.27 21.02 31.80
CA MET A 1 -3.46 20.81 30.58
C MET A 1 -2.82 19.45 30.74
N ASP A 2 -3.35 18.43 30.07
CA ASP A 2 -2.71 17.12 30.07
C ASP A 2 -1.35 17.27 29.40
N GLN A 3 -0.28 16.93 30.12
CA GLN A 3 1.05 16.87 29.52
C GLN A 3 0.98 15.82 28.42
N VAL A 4 1.22 16.24 27.17
CA VAL A 4 1.34 15.31 26.04
C VAL A 4 2.46 14.34 26.37
N ARG A 5 2.10 13.10 26.64
CA ARG A 5 3.03 12.04 27.01
C ARG A 5 4.01 11.80 25.87
N LYS A 6 5.28 11.84 26.15
CA LYS A 6 6.32 11.49 25.20
C LYS A 6 6.41 9.96 25.08
N HIS A 7 6.23 9.44 23.86
CA HIS A 7 6.23 8.00 23.59
C HIS A 7 7.57 7.46 23.10
N TYR A 8 8.54 8.32 22.82
CA TYR A 8 9.88 7.95 22.37
C TYR A 8 10.90 9.03 22.71
N ARG A 9 12.18 8.67 22.65
CA ARG A 9 13.33 9.58 22.85
C ARG A 9 13.99 9.94 21.53
N GLY A 10 14.10 8.98 20.60
CA GLY A 10 14.74 9.16 19.32
C GLY A 10 14.32 8.13 18.29
N ILE A 11 14.68 8.41 17.04
CA ILE A 11 14.51 7.51 15.92
C ILE A 11 15.76 7.52 15.06
N GLU A 12 16.18 6.38 14.60
CA GLU A 12 17.42 6.15 13.86
C GLU A 12 17.15 5.26 12.65
N LYS A 13 17.71 5.63 11.47
CA LYS A 13 17.73 4.80 10.27
C LYS A 13 18.87 3.80 10.37
N LEU A 14 18.58 2.49 10.31
CA LEU A 14 19.56 1.41 10.48
C LEU A 14 20.09 0.83 9.17
N SER A 15 19.41 1.03 8.06
CA SER A 15 19.84 0.51 6.75
C SER A 15 19.79 1.61 5.68
N ASP A 16 20.50 1.39 4.59
CA ASP A 16 20.51 2.31 3.43
C ASP A 16 20.26 1.49 2.15
N ASN A 17 18.98 1.15 1.95
CA ASN A 17 18.51 0.40 0.78
C ASN A 17 17.62 1.32 -0.06
N PRO A 18 17.70 1.29 -1.40
CA PRO A 18 16.90 2.16 -2.27
C PRO A 18 15.38 1.92 -2.18
N PHE A 19 14.94 0.73 -1.75
CA PHE A 19 13.53 0.35 -1.79
C PHE A 19 12.86 0.29 -0.41
N LEU A 20 13.58 -0.15 0.63
CA LEU A 20 13.01 -0.40 1.94
C LEU A 20 14.09 -0.27 3.02
N ASN A 21 13.86 0.55 4.03
CA ASN A 21 14.78 0.78 5.11
C ASN A 21 14.23 0.37 6.46
N LEU A 22 15.10 -0.16 7.31
CA LEU A 22 14.80 -0.46 8.71
C LEU A 22 15.07 0.77 9.57
N TYR A 23 14.17 1.05 10.48
CA TYR A 23 14.26 2.12 11.47
C TYR A 23 14.16 1.55 12.89
N HIS A 24 14.89 2.16 13.81
CA HIS A 24 14.83 1.91 15.23
C HIS A 24 14.22 3.11 15.95
N ILE A 25 13.34 2.86 16.89
CA ILE A 25 12.78 3.85 17.80
C ILE A 25 13.22 3.50 19.23
N ASP A 26 13.89 4.43 19.91
CA ASP A 26 14.06 4.39 21.37
C ASP A 26 12.73 4.79 22.02
N ALA A 27 11.88 3.80 22.19
CA ALA A 27 10.49 3.98 22.60
C ALA A 27 10.35 4.00 24.14
N LEU A 28 9.24 4.57 24.60
CA LEU A 28 8.87 4.62 26.02
C LEU A 28 7.57 3.89 26.26
N GLY A 29 7.60 2.89 27.10
CA GLY A 29 6.48 2.14 27.60
C GLY A 29 5.45 3.01 28.33
N ARG A 30 4.30 2.45 28.65
CA ARG A 30 3.22 3.15 29.35
C ARG A 30 3.64 3.71 30.71
N ASP A 31 4.57 3.06 31.39
CA ASP A 31 5.16 3.46 32.68
C ASP A 31 6.43 4.33 32.55
N GLY A 32 6.83 4.64 31.31
CA GLY A 32 8.05 5.38 31.00
C GLY A 32 9.30 4.50 30.84
N THR A 33 9.18 3.18 30.99
CA THR A 33 10.30 2.24 30.78
C THR A 33 10.73 2.25 29.32
N PRO A 34 12.03 2.44 29.03
CA PRO A 34 12.53 2.41 27.66
C PRO A 34 12.51 1.00 27.07
N PHE A 35 12.21 0.90 25.76
CA PHE A 35 12.31 -0.31 24.99
C PHE A 35 12.64 -0.01 23.53
N HIS A 36 13.14 -1.00 22.81
CA HIS A 36 13.49 -0.88 21.40
C HIS A 36 12.30 -1.31 20.53
N TYR A 37 11.92 -0.45 19.58
CA TYR A 37 10.92 -0.74 18.57
C TYR A 37 11.52 -0.61 17.18
N TYR A 38 11.17 -1.51 16.29
CA TYR A 38 11.68 -1.53 14.92
C TYR A 38 10.54 -1.54 13.92
N PHE A 39 10.71 -0.79 12.84
CA PHE A 39 9.77 -0.81 11.72
C PHE A 39 10.50 -0.59 10.41
N ALA A 40 9.88 -1.03 9.30
CA ALA A 40 10.36 -0.79 7.95
C ALA A 40 9.60 0.35 7.29
N SER A 41 10.27 1.11 6.41
CA SER A 41 9.65 2.17 5.61
C SER A 41 10.27 2.26 4.23
N ARG A 42 9.43 2.54 3.21
CA ARG A 42 9.88 2.94 1.86
C ARG A 42 10.29 4.40 1.80
N ASN A 43 9.83 5.18 2.77
CA ASN A 43 10.06 6.61 2.83
C ASN A 43 11.47 6.96 3.31
N GLY A 44 12.00 8.08 2.82
CA GLY A 44 13.21 8.67 3.34
C GLY A 44 13.05 9.12 4.80
N GLU A 45 14.15 9.34 5.50
CA GLU A 45 14.14 9.64 6.94
C GLU A 45 13.26 10.86 7.32
N LYS A 46 13.13 11.83 6.42
CA LYS A 46 12.31 13.03 6.64
C LYS A 46 10.83 12.79 6.36
N GLU A 47 10.54 11.83 5.50
CA GLU A 47 9.22 11.53 4.95
C GLU A 47 8.51 10.38 5.68
N ILE A 48 9.19 9.63 6.57
CA ILE A 48 8.55 8.57 7.34
C ILE A 48 7.30 9.10 8.05
N LYS A 49 6.24 8.32 8.07
CA LYS A 49 4.94 8.74 8.65
C LYS A 49 5.00 9.01 10.16
N HIS A 50 5.96 8.40 10.84
CA HIS A 50 6.27 8.75 12.22
C HIS A 50 6.57 10.25 12.41
N ARG A 51 7.15 10.92 11.41
CA ARG A 51 7.47 12.36 11.45
C ARG A 51 6.39 13.23 10.82
N THR A 52 5.84 12.77 9.68
CA THR A 52 4.93 13.58 8.88
C THR A 52 3.47 13.44 9.29
N HIS A 53 3.12 12.33 9.94
CA HIS A 53 1.72 11.93 10.22
C HIS A 53 0.84 11.92 8.96
N SER A 54 1.45 11.76 7.78
CA SER A 54 0.76 11.73 6.51
C SER A 54 -0.13 10.49 6.39
N MET A 55 -1.36 10.69 5.94
CA MET A 55 -2.30 9.62 5.58
C MET A 55 -2.34 9.37 4.06
N ARG A 56 -1.45 10.01 3.29
CA ARG A 56 -1.34 9.75 1.85
C ARG A 56 -0.93 8.29 1.64
N PRO A 57 -1.72 7.52 0.86
CA PRO A 57 -1.35 6.15 0.53
C PRO A 57 -0.11 6.12 -0.40
N GLU A 58 0.76 5.15 -0.20
CA GLU A 58 1.88 4.84 -1.10
C GLU A 58 1.47 3.88 -2.21
N GLY A 59 0.47 3.07 -1.96
CA GLY A 59 -0.06 2.10 -2.92
C GLY A 59 -1.58 2.05 -2.91
N MET A 60 -2.12 1.30 -3.83
CA MET A 60 -3.55 1.02 -3.87
C MET A 60 -3.79 -0.44 -4.26
N ALA A 61 -4.96 -0.97 -3.92
CA ALA A 61 -5.49 -2.22 -4.41
C ALA A 61 -6.86 -1.99 -5.06
N VAL A 62 -7.19 -2.81 -6.05
CA VAL A 62 -8.40 -2.64 -6.85
C VAL A 62 -9.38 -3.78 -6.61
N TYR A 63 -10.55 -3.46 -6.09
CA TYR A 63 -11.67 -4.38 -6.04
C TYR A 63 -12.52 -4.17 -7.30
N ALA A 64 -12.22 -4.93 -8.35
CA ALA A 64 -12.89 -4.84 -9.64
C ALA A 64 -13.77 -6.06 -9.89
N VAL A 65 -15.00 -5.81 -10.34
CA VAL A 65 -15.94 -6.86 -10.74
C VAL A 65 -16.25 -6.78 -12.24
N THR A 66 -16.78 -7.86 -12.82
CA THR A 66 -17.34 -7.84 -14.17
C THR A 66 -18.61 -6.98 -14.22
N GLU A 67 -19.02 -6.54 -15.42
CA GLU A 67 -20.21 -5.67 -15.59
C GLU A 67 -21.51 -6.29 -15.04
N ASP A 68 -21.64 -7.62 -15.11
CA ASP A 68 -22.76 -8.35 -14.51
C ASP A 68 -22.64 -8.50 -12.96
N GLY A 69 -21.49 -8.15 -12.39
CA GLY A 69 -21.22 -8.27 -10.96
C GLY A 69 -21.00 -9.70 -10.46
N GLU A 70 -20.92 -10.69 -11.37
CA GLU A 70 -20.84 -12.10 -11.00
C GLU A 70 -19.40 -12.57 -10.67
N LYS A 71 -18.39 -11.87 -11.17
CA LYS A 71 -16.97 -12.26 -10.98
C LYS A 71 -16.16 -11.11 -10.42
N LEU A 72 -15.25 -11.46 -9.52
CA LEU A 72 -14.19 -10.59 -9.02
C LEU A 72 -12.91 -10.86 -9.80
N VAL A 73 -12.23 -9.79 -10.22
CA VAL A 73 -10.92 -9.91 -10.85
C VAL A 73 -9.85 -10.08 -9.77
N LEU A 74 -9.12 -11.18 -9.86
CA LEU A 74 -7.95 -11.45 -9.01
C LEU A 74 -6.72 -11.67 -9.89
N VAL A 75 -5.56 -11.51 -9.29
CA VAL A 75 -4.28 -11.91 -9.83
C VAL A 75 -3.69 -13.04 -8.99
N ARG A 76 -2.97 -13.94 -9.62
CA ARG A 76 -2.13 -14.93 -8.97
C ARG A 76 -0.68 -14.53 -9.23
N GLN A 77 -0.04 -13.93 -8.22
CA GLN A 77 1.30 -13.33 -8.31
C GLN A 77 2.31 -14.08 -7.48
N TYR A 78 3.53 -14.27 -8.03
CA TYR A 78 4.65 -14.79 -7.26
C TYR A 78 5.19 -13.75 -6.29
N ARG A 79 5.26 -14.09 -5.01
CA ARG A 79 5.78 -13.23 -3.95
C ARG A 79 7.09 -13.78 -3.39
N TYR A 80 8.22 -13.13 -3.72
CA TYR A 80 9.55 -13.54 -3.29
C TYR A 80 9.69 -13.80 -1.78
N PRO A 81 9.10 -13.01 -0.85
CA PRO A 81 9.20 -13.33 0.58
C PRO A 81 8.49 -14.60 1.00
N MET A 82 7.54 -15.08 0.20
CA MET A 82 6.77 -16.31 0.47
C MET A 82 7.31 -17.50 -0.30
N ASP A 83 8.14 -17.27 -1.34
CA ASP A 83 8.62 -18.30 -2.29
C ASP A 83 7.43 -19.08 -2.90
N ASP A 84 6.30 -18.39 -3.13
CA ASP A 84 5.07 -19.00 -3.62
C ASP A 84 4.17 -17.97 -4.32
N TYR A 85 3.16 -18.50 -5.01
CA TYR A 85 2.12 -17.71 -5.66
C TYR A 85 0.94 -17.47 -4.74
N LEU A 86 0.56 -16.22 -4.59
CA LEU A 86 -0.60 -15.80 -3.81
C LEU A 86 -1.73 -15.28 -4.71
N TYR A 87 -2.97 -15.46 -4.27
CA TYR A 87 -4.13 -14.81 -4.86
C TYR A 87 -4.33 -13.46 -4.21
N GLU A 88 -4.33 -12.41 -5.01
CA GLU A 88 -4.38 -11.04 -4.54
C GLU A 88 -5.34 -10.21 -5.40
N LEU A 89 -5.78 -9.08 -4.87
CA LEU A 89 -6.37 -8.03 -5.69
C LEU A 89 -5.26 -7.38 -6.54
N PRO A 90 -5.53 -6.97 -7.79
CA PRO A 90 -4.61 -6.14 -8.54
C PRO A 90 -4.19 -4.92 -7.70
N ALA A 91 -2.89 -4.64 -7.64
CA ALA A 91 -2.37 -3.65 -6.71
C ALA A 91 -0.99 -3.12 -7.13
N GLY A 92 -0.75 -1.84 -6.95
CA GLY A 92 0.55 -1.26 -7.23
C GLY A 92 0.85 0.01 -6.45
N LEU A 93 2.00 0.59 -6.73
CA LEU A 93 2.41 1.85 -6.13
C LEU A 93 1.78 3.04 -6.87
N ILE A 94 1.48 4.08 -6.11
CA ILE A 94 0.99 5.35 -6.66
C ILE A 94 2.20 6.18 -7.04
N GLU A 95 2.36 6.49 -8.30
CA GLU A 95 3.47 7.28 -8.82
C GLU A 95 3.40 8.76 -8.38
N PRO A 96 4.53 9.48 -8.42
CA PRO A 96 4.53 10.92 -8.13
C PRO A 96 3.61 11.70 -9.06
N GLY A 97 2.59 12.32 -8.51
CA GLY A 97 1.63 13.13 -9.26
C GLY A 97 0.33 12.40 -9.62
N GLU A 98 0.28 11.07 -9.46
CA GLU A 98 -0.96 10.31 -9.64
C GLU A 98 -1.91 10.43 -8.44
N THR A 99 -3.18 10.34 -8.71
CA THR A 99 -4.22 10.00 -7.72
C THR A 99 -4.31 8.49 -7.55
N PRO A 100 -4.88 7.97 -6.45
CA PRO A 100 -5.12 6.54 -6.30
C PRO A 100 -5.97 5.92 -7.42
N GLU A 101 -6.93 6.69 -7.94
CA GLU A 101 -7.82 6.28 -9.04
C GLU A 101 -7.07 6.15 -10.38
N GLU A 102 -6.18 7.10 -10.68
CA GLU A 102 -5.33 7.06 -11.88
C GLU A 102 -4.36 5.87 -11.82
N ALA A 103 -3.69 5.67 -10.68
CA ALA A 103 -2.84 4.50 -10.45
C ALA A 103 -3.62 3.18 -10.60
N ALA A 104 -4.84 3.11 -10.06
CA ALA A 104 -5.70 1.94 -10.19
C ALA A 104 -6.05 1.61 -11.65
N CYS A 105 -6.36 2.63 -12.47
CA CYS A 105 -6.62 2.42 -13.89
C CYS A 105 -5.39 1.92 -14.63
N ARG A 106 -4.21 2.47 -14.34
CA ARG A 106 -2.93 2.07 -14.93
C ARG A 106 -2.58 0.64 -14.57
N GLU A 107 -2.54 0.29 -13.28
CA GLU A 107 -2.17 -1.05 -12.78
C GLU A 107 -3.15 -2.13 -13.26
N MET A 108 -4.46 -1.84 -13.29
CA MET A 108 -5.45 -2.78 -13.84
C MET A 108 -5.16 -3.10 -15.30
N GLU A 109 -4.78 -2.10 -16.10
CA GLU A 109 -4.43 -2.32 -17.51
C GLU A 109 -3.10 -3.09 -17.65
N GLU A 110 -2.09 -2.76 -16.84
CA GLU A 110 -0.78 -3.39 -16.87
C GLU A 110 -0.82 -4.84 -16.38
N GLU A 111 -1.33 -5.08 -15.18
CA GLU A 111 -1.36 -6.41 -14.56
C GLU A 111 -2.42 -7.34 -15.14
N THR A 112 -3.57 -6.82 -15.54
CA THR A 112 -4.69 -7.66 -15.94
C THR A 112 -5.07 -7.54 -17.42
N GLY A 113 -4.69 -6.48 -18.08
CA GLY A 113 -5.09 -6.16 -19.45
C GLY A 113 -6.52 -5.62 -19.56
N TRP A 114 -7.20 -5.36 -18.45
CA TRP A 114 -8.55 -4.82 -18.42
C TRP A 114 -8.56 -3.34 -18.06
N LYS A 115 -9.34 -2.56 -18.78
CA LYS A 115 -9.67 -1.18 -18.38
C LYS A 115 -10.63 -1.18 -17.21
N LEU A 116 -10.45 -0.24 -16.30
CA LEU A 116 -11.28 -0.03 -15.11
C LEU A 116 -12.20 1.18 -15.29
N SER A 117 -13.48 0.98 -15.05
CA SER A 117 -14.42 2.07 -14.75
C SER A 117 -14.53 2.22 -13.25
N VAL A 118 -13.94 3.29 -12.71
CA VAL A 118 -13.91 3.55 -11.26
C VAL A 118 -15.30 3.87 -10.74
N TYR A 119 -15.68 3.25 -9.63
CA TYR A 119 -16.91 3.56 -8.92
C TYR A 119 -16.72 4.79 -8.04
N GLU A 120 -17.43 5.87 -8.34
CA GLU A 120 -17.33 7.15 -7.62
C GLU A 120 -18.28 7.26 -6.41
N GLY A 121 -19.14 6.28 -6.20
CA GLY A 121 -20.12 6.25 -5.11
C GLY A 121 -19.54 5.79 -3.77
N GLY A 122 -20.41 5.63 -2.78
CA GLY A 122 -20.09 5.08 -1.46
C GLY A 122 -19.69 6.13 -0.42
N GLU A 123 -19.35 5.63 0.77
CA GLU A 123 -18.95 6.46 1.91
C GLU A 123 -17.50 6.96 1.73
N PRO A 124 -17.27 8.30 1.73
CA PRO A 124 -15.94 8.87 1.51
C PRO A 124 -14.87 8.39 2.50
N ALA A 125 -15.28 7.93 3.69
CA ALA A 125 -14.35 7.41 4.69
C ALA A 125 -13.57 6.17 4.20
N PHE A 126 -14.18 5.35 3.34
CA PHE A 126 -13.53 4.15 2.78
C PHE A 126 -12.55 4.44 1.64
N ARG A 127 -12.52 5.66 1.14
CA ARG A 127 -11.56 6.13 0.14
C ARG A 127 -10.28 6.70 0.75
N ARG A 128 -10.22 6.80 2.07
CA ARG A 128 -9.02 7.27 2.77
C ARG A 128 -7.98 6.18 2.83
N GLY A 129 -6.70 6.59 2.87
CA GLY A 129 -5.61 5.67 3.12
C GLY A 129 -5.76 4.93 4.45
N PHE A 130 -5.36 3.66 4.47
CA PHE A 130 -5.31 2.83 5.66
C PHE A 130 -3.94 2.15 5.76
N PHE A 131 -3.51 1.84 6.98
CA PHE A 131 -2.25 1.16 7.20
C PHE A 131 -2.39 -0.35 6.98
N LEU A 132 -1.44 -0.94 6.27
CA LEU A 132 -1.45 -2.37 5.93
C LEU A 132 -0.93 -3.24 7.06
N ALA A 133 0.14 -2.82 7.73
CA ALA A 133 0.78 -3.56 8.82
C ALA A 133 1.44 -2.60 9.82
N GLN A 134 0.64 -1.76 10.47
CA GLN A 134 1.10 -0.64 11.32
C GLN A 134 1.97 -1.04 12.51
N GLY A 135 2.05 -2.32 12.83
CA GLY A 135 3.01 -2.86 13.82
C GLY A 135 4.40 -3.16 13.25
N LEU A 136 4.57 -3.14 11.93
CA LEU A 136 5.81 -3.52 11.25
C LEU A 136 6.30 -2.46 10.25
N THR A 137 5.38 -1.72 9.64
CA THR A 137 5.71 -0.71 8.63
C THR A 137 4.84 0.54 8.82
N ASP A 138 5.25 1.65 8.22
CA ASP A 138 4.43 2.84 8.08
C ASP A 138 3.72 2.88 6.72
N GLU A 139 3.76 1.79 5.95
CA GLU A 139 3.13 1.68 4.65
C GLU A 139 1.61 1.79 4.76
N SER A 140 1.03 2.60 3.90
CA SER A 140 -0.42 2.72 3.78
C SER A 140 -0.87 2.52 2.34
N GLY A 141 -2.06 2.01 2.20
CA GLY A 141 -2.74 1.79 0.93
C GLY A 141 -4.10 2.47 0.87
N SER A 142 -4.69 2.46 -0.31
CA SER A 142 -6.09 2.77 -0.54
C SER A 142 -6.77 1.63 -1.27
N MET A 143 -8.10 1.56 -1.20
CA MET A 143 -8.90 0.60 -1.95
C MET A 143 -9.73 1.33 -2.99
N ILE A 144 -9.59 0.94 -4.23
CA ILE A 144 -10.36 1.47 -5.36
C ILE A 144 -11.36 0.41 -5.80
N PHE A 145 -12.59 0.84 -6.01
CA PHE A 145 -13.69 -0.03 -6.44
C PHE A 145 -14.06 0.31 -7.88
N GLY A 146 -14.39 -0.71 -8.68
CA GLY A 146 -14.78 -0.46 -10.06
C GLY A 146 -15.28 -1.69 -10.79
N THR A 147 -15.57 -1.48 -12.06
CA THR A 147 -16.01 -2.51 -12.98
C THR A 147 -15.05 -2.61 -14.15
N VAL A 148 -14.64 -3.81 -14.52
CA VAL A 148 -13.85 -4.01 -15.75
C VAL A 148 -14.73 -3.82 -16.98
N THR A 149 -14.14 -3.20 -18.03
CA THR A 149 -14.88 -2.87 -19.25
C THR A 149 -14.28 -3.54 -20.49
N GLU A 150 -13.17 -3.04 -20.99
CA GLU A 150 -12.54 -3.47 -22.24
C GLU A 150 -11.23 -4.22 -21.94
N PHE A 151 -11.01 -5.35 -22.63
CA PHE A 151 -9.73 -6.04 -22.59
C PHE A 151 -8.79 -5.48 -23.66
N VAL A 152 -7.63 -4.96 -23.25
CA VAL A 152 -6.62 -4.35 -24.13
C VAL A 152 -5.28 -5.09 -24.15
N GLY A 153 -5.16 -6.15 -23.32
CA GLY A 153 -3.96 -6.96 -23.20
C GLY A 153 -3.02 -6.51 -22.08
N GLN A 154 -2.42 -7.47 -21.39
CA GLN A 154 -1.48 -7.24 -20.28
C GLN A 154 -0.16 -6.61 -20.77
N ARG A 155 0.43 -5.77 -19.93
CA ARG A 155 1.75 -5.13 -20.16
C ARG A 155 2.59 -5.13 -18.89
N MET A 156 2.82 -6.32 -18.35
CA MET A 156 3.55 -6.52 -17.10
C MET A 156 5.00 -6.06 -17.17
N GLU A 157 5.54 -5.65 -16.05
CA GLU A 157 6.96 -5.44 -15.89
C GLU A 157 7.74 -6.76 -15.93
N ASN A 158 9.01 -6.71 -16.34
CA ASN A 158 9.85 -7.91 -16.44
C ASN A 158 10.17 -8.57 -15.07
N THR A 159 9.88 -7.89 -13.99
CA THR A 159 10.06 -8.37 -12.60
C THR A 159 8.80 -9.00 -12.02
N GLU A 160 7.71 -9.01 -12.76
CA GLU A 160 6.41 -9.51 -12.35
C GLU A 160 6.08 -10.86 -12.99
N ASP A 161 5.64 -11.80 -12.19
CA ASP A 161 5.07 -13.09 -12.63
C ASP A 161 3.62 -13.14 -12.13
N ILE A 162 2.72 -12.65 -12.97
CA ILE A 162 1.29 -12.44 -12.65
C ILE A 162 0.41 -13.17 -13.66
N ARG A 163 -0.66 -13.80 -13.17
CA ARG A 163 -1.74 -14.39 -13.98
C ARG A 163 -3.09 -13.90 -13.47
N VAL A 164 -3.93 -13.48 -14.40
CA VAL A 164 -5.32 -13.12 -14.08
C VAL A 164 -6.16 -14.38 -13.84
N VAL A 165 -7.00 -14.34 -12.84
CA VAL A 165 -7.87 -15.46 -12.42
C VAL A 165 -9.27 -14.96 -12.06
#